data_2993cc0d6550c1a3bfa61455a9e46329
#
_entry.id   2993cc0d6550c1a3bfa61455a9e46329
#
_cell.length_a   1.000
_cell.length_b   1.000
_cell.length_c   1.000
_cell.angle_alpha   90.00
_cell.angle_beta   90.00
_cell.angle_gamma   90.00
#
_symmetry.space_group_name_H-M   'P 1'
#
loop_
_entity.id
_entity.type
_entity.pdbx_description
1 polymer ?
#
loop_
_entity_poly.entity_id
_entity_poly.type
_entity_poly.pdbx_seq_one_letter_code
_entity_poly.pdbx_strand_id
1 'polypeptide(L)'
;MPNAPFLNNLNAQPVLISQVQPGFELAVDVGQGPQLFVVDRIDANSTRDDQGHLKTTFRLTSTKTGGGVGAPWVVEVPDGQMMVRVLPLT
;
A
#
# COMPACT_ATOMS: atom_id res chain seq x y z
N MET A 1 18.28 10.73 -9.80
CA MET A 1 17.56 9.49 -9.55
C MET A 1 16.43 9.31 -10.55
N PRO A 2 16.38 8.18 -11.21
CA PRO A 2 15.32 7.99 -12.17
C PRO A 2 13.98 7.86 -11.48
N ASN A 3 12.97 8.44 -12.08
CA ASN A 3 11.61 8.30 -11.61
C ASN A 3 11.04 6.97 -12.08
N ALA A 4 10.22 6.36 -11.26
CA ALA A 4 9.45 5.21 -11.69
C ALA A 4 8.56 5.62 -12.86
N PRO A 5 8.53 4.84 -13.96
CA PRO A 5 7.81 5.27 -15.15
C PRO A 5 6.30 5.42 -14.94
N PHE A 6 5.74 4.72 -13.95
CA PHE A 6 4.31 4.81 -13.66
C PHE A 6 3.96 5.94 -12.68
N LEU A 7 4.96 6.65 -12.15
CA LEU A 7 4.75 7.63 -11.10
C LEU A 7 5.07 9.03 -11.61
N ASN A 8 4.04 9.84 -11.80
CA ASN A 8 4.21 11.25 -12.13
C ASN A 8 3.05 12.05 -11.51
N ASN A 9 3.11 13.36 -11.65
CA ASN A 9 2.14 14.24 -10.99
C ASN A 9 0.70 14.08 -11.50
N LEU A 10 0.53 13.49 -12.66
CA LEU A 10 -0.80 13.32 -13.25
C LEU A 10 -1.46 12.02 -12.82
N ASN A 11 -0.66 11.01 -12.47
CA ASN A 11 -1.22 9.70 -12.14
C ASN A 11 -0.96 9.27 -10.70
N ALA A 12 -0.34 10.11 -9.88
CA ALA A 12 -0.11 9.82 -8.48
C ALA A 12 -1.06 10.64 -7.62
N GLN A 13 -1.74 9.99 -6.69
CA GLN A 13 -2.73 10.64 -5.85
C GLN A 13 -2.57 10.18 -4.41
N PRO A 14 -2.49 11.12 -3.45
CA PRO A 14 -2.46 10.72 -2.04
C PRO A 14 -3.79 10.12 -1.61
N VAL A 15 -3.73 9.09 -0.77
CA VAL A 15 -4.91 8.43 -0.24
C VAL A 15 -4.57 7.93 1.16
N LEU A 16 -5.50 8.10 2.10
CA LEU A 16 -5.32 7.52 3.43
C LEU A 16 -5.45 6.01 3.37
N ILE A 17 -4.66 5.31 4.20
CA ILE A 17 -4.73 3.85 4.24
C ILE A 17 -6.15 3.35 4.49
N SER A 18 -6.92 4.07 5.31
CA SER A 18 -8.31 3.70 5.60
C SER A 18 -9.23 3.79 4.38
N GLN A 19 -8.79 4.48 3.32
CA GLN A 19 -9.57 4.64 2.09
C GLN A 19 -9.13 3.69 0.98
N VAL A 20 -8.08 2.91 1.23
CA VAL A 20 -7.58 1.96 0.24
C VAL A 20 -8.54 0.78 0.15
N GLN A 21 -8.81 0.35 -1.08
CA GLN A 21 -9.73 -0.75 -1.36
C GLN A 21 -9.07 -1.77 -2.26
N PRO A 22 -9.56 -3.03 -2.27
CA PRO A 22 -9.07 -4.01 -3.23
C PRO A 22 -9.20 -3.49 -4.66
N GLY A 23 -8.20 -3.73 -5.45
CA GLY A 23 -8.12 -3.23 -6.83
C GLY A 23 -7.31 -1.96 -6.98
N PHE A 24 -7.00 -1.28 -5.89
CA PHE A 24 -6.13 -0.09 -5.96
C PHE A 24 -4.71 -0.49 -6.33
N GLU A 25 -4.08 0.36 -7.12
CA GLU A 25 -2.66 0.25 -7.42
C GLU A 25 -1.93 1.32 -6.63
N LEU A 26 -0.97 0.90 -5.82
CA LEU A 26 -0.24 1.79 -4.94
C LEU A 26 1.24 1.81 -5.32
N ALA A 27 1.89 2.95 -5.08
CA ALA A 27 3.33 3.03 -5.13
C ALA A 27 3.86 2.82 -3.73
N VAL A 28 4.63 1.75 -3.53
CA VAL A 28 5.15 1.36 -2.23
C VAL A 28 6.67 1.29 -2.33
N ASP A 29 7.35 1.92 -1.38
CA ASP A 29 8.81 1.90 -1.30
C ASP A 29 9.23 1.05 -0.12
N VAL A 30 9.95 -0.03 -0.40
CA VAL A 30 10.45 -0.95 0.61
C VAL A 30 11.99 -0.92 0.67
N GLY A 31 12.58 0.21 0.28
CA GLY A 31 14.01 0.40 0.37
C GLY A 31 14.76 0.37 -0.96
N GLN A 32 14.08 0.07 -2.04
CA GLN A 32 14.68 -0.02 -3.37
C GLN A 32 14.02 0.92 -4.38
N GLY A 33 13.32 1.92 -3.87
CA GLY A 33 12.54 2.82 -4.71
C GLY A 33 11.10 2.38 -4.82
N PRO A 34 10.26 3.24 -5.39
CA PRO A 34 8.82 2.94 -5.48
C PRO A 34 8.56 1.76 -6.41
N GLN A 35 7.70 0.88 -5.98
CA GLN A 35 7.26 -0.27 -6.74
C GLN A 35 5.73 -0.29 -6.77
N LEU A 36 5.19 -0.82 -7.85
CA LEU A 36 3.76 -0.96 -7.99
C LEU A 36 3.25 -2.10 -7.14
N PHE A 37 2.24 -1.82 -6.34
CA PHE A 37 1.61 -2.80 -5.47
C PHE A 37 0.12 -2.83 -5.79
N VAL A 38 -0.35 -3.94 -6.32
CA VAL A 38 -1.78 -4.12 -6.63
C VAL A 38 -2.44 -4.78 -5.43
N VAL A 39 -3.40 -4.06 -4.83
CA VAL A 39 -4.06 -4.53 -3.63
C VAL A 39 -5.10 -5.58 -4.00
N ASP A 40 -4.88 -6.81 -3.55
CA ASP A 40 -5.85 -7.90 -3.73
C ASP A 40 -6.72 -8.07 -2.50
N ARG A 41 -6.15 -7.84 -1.31
CA ARG A 41 -6.83 -8.06 -0.05
C ARG A 41 -6.38 -7.05 0.98
N ILE A 42 -7.30 -6.61 1.82
CA ILE A 42 -7.03 -5.73 2.94
C ILE A 42 -7.61 -6.34 4.20
N ASP A 43 -6.78 -6.49 5.22
CA ASP A 43 -7.21 -6.93 6.53
C ASP A 43 -6.87 -5.84 7.55
N ALA A 44 -7.80 -5.57 8.44
CA ALA A 44 -7.58 -4.60 9.52
C ALA A 44 -7.49 -5.36 10.83
N ASN A 45 -6.47 -5.02 11.62
CA ASN A 45 -6.26 -5.61 12.94
C ASN A 45 -6.11 -4.50 13.96
N SER A 46 -6.93 -4.55 15.00
CA SER A 46 -6.91 -3.54 16.06
C SER A 46 -6.47 -4.18 17.36
N THR A 47 -5.52 -3.53 18.03
CA THR A 47 -5.03 -3.96 19.32
C THR A 47 -5.06 -2.80 20.30
N ARG A 48 -5.11 -3.09 21.60
CA ARG A 48 -5.01 -2.09 22.65
C ARG A 48 -3.64 -2.14 23.27
N ASP A 49 -3.07 -0.96 23.50
CA ASP A 49 -1.80 -0.87 24.23
C ASP A 49 -2.05 -0.93 25.74
N ASP A 50 -0.98 -0.80 26.53
CA ASP A 50 -1.04 -0.88 27.99
C ASP A 50 -1.88 0.24 28.60
N GLN A 51 -2.07 1.32 27.86
CA GLN A 51 -2.84 2.48 28.32
C GLN A 51 -4.27 2.45 27.83
N GLY A 52 -4.68 1.38 27.16
CA GLY A 52 -6.02 1.23 26.63
C GLY A 52 -6.28 1.93 25.31
N HIS A 53 -5.25 2.48 24.68
CA HIS A 53 -5.39 3.12 23.38
C HIS A 53 -5.50 2.09 22.28
N LEU A 54 -6.46 2.30 21.39
CA LEU A 54 -6.67 1.40 20.27
C LEU A 54 -5.71 1.76 19.14
N LYS A 55 -5.01 0.74 18.64
CA LYS A 55 -4.13 0.86 17.47
C LYS A 55 -4.64 -0.05 16.39
N THR A 56 -4.81 0.49 15.20
CA THR A 56 -5.24 -0.26 14.03
C THR A 56 -4.13 -0.32 13.00
N THR A 57 -3.87 -1.51 12.50
CA THR A 57 -2.89 -1.76 11.46
C THR A 57 -3.60 -2.45 10.30
N PHE A 58 -3.32 -1.99 9.10
CA PHE A 58 -3.87 -2.58 7.88
C PHE A 58 -2.82 -3.47 7.23
N ARG A 59 -3.23 -4.66 6.85
CA ARG A 59 -2.37 -5.58 6.10
C ARG A 59 -2.87 -5.64 4.68
N LEU A 60 -2.02 -5.22 3.76
CA LEU A 60 -2.31 -5.26 2.33
C LEU A 60 -1.60 -6.45 1.72
N THR A 61 -2.31 -7.21 0.93
CA THR A 61 -1.76 -8.40 0.27
C THR A 61 -1.89 -8.23 -1.23
N SER A 62 -0.82 -8.54 -1.94
CA SER A 62 -0.80 -8.56 -3.40
C SER A 62 -0.30 -9.91 -3.88
N THR A 63 -1.07 -10.55 -4.73
CA THR A 63 -0.66 -11.78 -5.39
C THR A 63 -0.15 -11.52 -6.81
N LYS A 64 -0.33 -10.30 -7.31
CA LYS A 64 0.02 -9.95 -8.68
C LYS A 64 1.36 -9.24 -8.79
N THR A 65 1.82 -8.65 -7.70
CA THR A 65 3.09 -7.95 -7.65
C THR A 65 3.88 -8.45 -6.46
N GLY A 66 5.15 -8.18 -6.47
CA GLY A 66 6.04 -8.66 -5.43
C GLY A 66 7.19 -9.40 -6.06
N GLY A 67 8.15 -9.74 -5.27
CA GLY A 67 9.41 -10.24 -5.77
C GLY A 67 9.52 -11.73 -5.88
N GLY A 68 8.61 -12.49 -5.30
CA GLY A 68 8.79 -13.93 -5.24
C GLY A 68 7.82 -14.67 -6.13
N VAL A 69 8.32 -15.68 -6.83
CA VAL A 69 7.47 -16.56 -7.61
C VAL A 69 6.63 -17.38 -6.64
N GLY A 70 5.31 -17.26 -6.75
CA GLY A 70 4.40 -18.03 -5.94
C GLY A 70 4.16 -17.51 -4.54
N ALA A 71 4.81 -16.39 -4.14
CA ALA A 71 4.62 -15.81 -2.81
C ALA A 71 3.90 -14.49 -2.91
N PRO A 72 2.85 -14.25 -2.11
CA PRO A 72 2.21 -12.95 -2.08
C PRO A 72 3.10 -11.92 -1.40
N TRP A 73 2.97 -10.68 -1.83
CA TRP A 73 3.66 -9.56 -1.19
C TRP A 73 2.73 -8.96 -0.16
N VAL A 74 3.21 -8.84 1.08
CA VAL A 74 2.41 -8.35 2.20
C VAL A 74 3.08 -7.11 2.77
N VAL A 75 2.30 -6.05 2.95
CA VAL A 75 2.76 -4.80 3.56
C VAL A 75 1.80 -4.44 4.69
N GLU A 76 2.37 -4.10 5.84
CA GLU A 76 1.57 -3.64 6.99
C GLU A 76 1.73 -2.14 7.14
N VAL A 77 0.61 -1.44 7.30
CA VAL A 77 0.56 0.01 7.34
C VAL A 77 -0.30 0.45 8.52
N PRO A 78 0.23 1.33 9.40
CA PRO A 78 -0.58 1.82 10.51
C PRO A 78 -1.70 2.74 10.04
N ASP A 79 -2.76 2.79 10.81
CA ASP A 79 -3.86 3.72 10.54
C ASP A 79 -3.36 5.15 10.57
N GLY A 80 -3.91 5.98 9.70
CA GLY A 80 -3.50 7.37 9.55
C GLY A 80 -2.35 7.60 8.59
N GLN A 81 -1.75 6.53 8.08
CA GLN A 81 -0.66 6.63 7.11
C GLN A 81 -1.20 7.06 5.75
N MET A 82 -0.50 8.00 5.12
CA MET A 82 -0.82 8.41 3.75
C MET A 82 -0.11 7.49 2.77
N MET A 83 -0.85 7.00 1.80
CA MET A 83 -0.34 6.17 0.72
C MET A 83 -0.40 6.94 -0.59
N VAL A 84 0.28 6.44 -1.60
CA VAL A 84 0.24 7.01 -2.95
C VAL A 84 -0.47 6.01 -3.85
N ARG A 85 -1.62 6.43 -4.36
CA ARG A 85 -2.38 5.65 -5.33
C ARG A 85 -1.92 6.01 -6.73
N VAL A 86 -1.71 5.00 -7.56
CA VAL A 86 -1.35 5.17 -8.94
C VAL A 86 -2.60 4.96 -9.79
N LEU A 87 -2.95 5.98 -10.56
CA LEU A 87 -4.10 5.89 -11.45
C LEU A 87 -3.63 5.44 -12.82
N PRO A 88 -4.41 4.60 -13.50
CA PRO A 88 -4.00 4.16 -14.83
C PRO A 88 -3.95 5.33 -15.80
N LEU A 89 -2.94 5.34 -16.64
CA LEU A 89 -2.82 6.29 -17.74
C LEU A 89 -3.62 5.75 -18.91
N THR A 90 -4.58 6.52 -19.37
CA THR A 90 -5.39 6.13 -20.51
C THR A 90 -5.07 6.95 -21.73
#